data_72b4ff04499e6ec4ccb370e46b02239d
#
_entry.id   72b4ff04499e6ec4ccb370e46b02239d
#
_cell.length_a   1.000
_cell.length_b   1.000
_cell.length_c   1.000
_cell.angle_alpha   90.00
_cell.angle_beta   90.00
_cell.angle_gamma   90.00
#
_symmetry.space_group_name_H-M   'P 1'
#
loop_
_entity.id
_entity.type
_entity.pdbx_description
1 polymer ?
#
loop_
_entity_poly.entity_id
_entity_poly.type
_entity_poly.pdbx_seq_one_letter_code
_entity_poly.pdbx_strand_id
1 'polypeptide(L)'
;MDERNNNFDFDFTPIGQAIKKAREARGMTREQLSGIIGYAPRHIQSIENEGQYPSIELFIQLITMFDVSVDEYIFPDNEVKKSSVRRRLDAQLDNLDDKELSVIEATVIGLCKACLLYTSPSPRDRSVS
;
A
#
# COMPACT_ATOMS: atom_id res chain seq x y z
N MET A 1 2.09 -17.79 27.12
CA MET A 1 1.93 -17.72 26.68
C MET A 1 1.88 -17.72 25.67
N ASP A 2 2.14 -17.61 25.44
CA ASP A 2 2.23 -17.57 24.49
C ASP A 2 1.60 -17.92 23.54
N GLU A 3 1.00 -18.39 23.70
CA GLU A 3 0.24 -18.88 22.75
C GLU A 3 -0.31 -17.88 21.88
N ARG A 4 -0.48 -16.71 22.27
CA ARG A 4 -1.05 -15.74 21.46
C ARG A 4 -0.28 -15.55 20.22
N ASN A 5 0.96 -15.75 20.24
CA ASN A 5 1.68 -15.53 19.04
C ASN A 5 1.82 -16.77 18.25
N ASN A 6 1.17 -17.79 18.63
CA ASN A 6 1.29 -18.99 17.94
C ASN A 6 0.94 -18.96 16.51
N ASN A 7 -0.08 -18.26 16.15
CA ASN A 7 -0.52 -18.29 14.79
C ASN A 7 -0.15 -17.08 14.01
N PHE A 8 0.52 -16.13 14.63
CA PHE A 8 0.88 -14.95 13.92
C PHE A 8 2.34 -15.01 13.55
N ASP A 9 2.60 -15.03 12.28
CA ASP A 9 3.95 -15.18 11.80
C ASP A 9 4.08 -14.36 10.55
N PHE A 10 4.46 -13.11 10.70
CA PHE A 10 4.58 -12.23 9.56
C PHE A 10 6.00 -12.27 9.03
N ASP A 11 6.12 -12.55 7.74
CA ASP A 11 7.42 -12.62 7.10
C ASP A 11 7.77 -11.25 6.54
N PHE A 12 8.78 -10.64 7.09
CA PHE A 12 9.20 -9.30 6.67
C PHE A 12 10.03 -9.33 5.39
N THR A 13 10.47 -10.50 4.95
CA THR A 13 11.37 -10.60 3.82
C THR A 13 10.88 -9.87 2.57
N PRO A 14 9.63 -9.99 2.19
CA PRO A 14 9.19 -9.26 0.98
C PRO A 14 9.33 -7.75 1.11
N ILE A 15 9.08 -7.21 2.28
CA ILE A 15 9.21 -5.78 2.50
C ILE A 15 10.68 -5.40 2.49
N GLY A 16 11.53 -6.22 3.10
CA GLY A 16 12.97 -5.97 3.09
C GLY A 16 13.51 -5.95 1.68
N GLN A 17 13.04 -6.88 0.84
CA GLN A 17 13.47 -6.92 -0.54
C GLN A 17 12.96 -5.70 -1.32
N ALA A 18 11.78 -5.23 -1.00
CA ALA A 18 11.26 -4.03 -1.65
C ALA A 18 12.09 -2.81 -1.29
N ILE A 19 12.53 -2.73 -0.03
CA ILE A 19 13.38 -1.65 0.41
C ILE A 19 14.72 -1.73 -0.32
N LYS A 20 15.25 -2.94 -0.46
CA LYS A 20 16.51 -3.13 -1.14
C LYS A 20 16.40 -2.68 -2.60
N LYS A 21 15.35 -3.07 -3.28
CA LYS A 21 15.18 -2.69 -4.67
C LYS A 21 15.04 -1.18 -4.81
N ALA A 22 14.32 -0.56 -3.91
CA ALA A 22 14.14 0.88 -3.99
C ALA A 22 15.47 1.60 -3.73
N ARG A 23 16.26 1.09 -2.80
CA ARG A 23 17.57 1.66 -2.53
C ARG A 23 18.46 1.54 -3.75
N GLU A 24 18.49 0.34 -4.34
CA GLU A 24 19.32 0.11 -5.52
C GLU A 24 18.89 0.93 -6.71
N ALA A 25 17.58 1.14 -6.84
CA ALA A 25 17.06 1.95 -7.93
C ALA A 25 17.52 3.39 -7.82
N ARG A 26 17.87 3.84 -6.63
CA ARG A 26 18.37 5.18 -6.43
C ARG A 26 19.89 5.22 -6.48
N GLY A 27 20.53 4.11 -6.78
CA GLY A 27 21.97 4.04 -6.84
C GLY A 27 22.64 4.19 -5.49
N MET A 28 21.93 3.87 -4.42
CA MET A 28 22.46 4.07 -3.08
C MET A 28 23.02 2.76 -2.54
N THR A 29 24.24 2.82 -1.99
CA THR A 29 24.84 1.64 -1.39
C THR A 29 24.38 1.51 0.05
N ARG A 30 24.59 0.35 0.64
CA ARG A 30 24.26 0.16 2.05
C ARG A 30 25.09 1.08 2.93
N GLU A 31 26.33 1.32 2.53
CA GLU A 31 27.19 2.22 3.28
C GLU A 31 26.65 3.64 3.26
N GLN A 32 26.13 4.07 2.13
CA GLN A 32 25.55 5.40 2.04
C GLN A 32 24.31 5.49 2.90
N LEU A 33 23.48 4.46 2.85
CA LEU A 33 22.28 4.43 3.67
C LEU A 33 22.66 4.40 5.14
N SER A 34 23.68 3.63 5.49
CA SER A 34 24.16 3.55 6.85
C SER A 34 24.52 4.93 7.38
N GLY A 35 25.15 5.74 6.56
CA GLY A 35 25.51 7.10 6.98
C GLY A 35 24.32 7.98 7.23
N ILE A 36 23.23 7.71 6.54
CA ILE A 36 22.02 8.51 6.70
C ILE A 36 21.22 8.10 7.92
N ILE A 37 21.05 6.80 8.11
CA ILE A 37 20.15 6.34 9.17
C ILE A 37 20.87 5.95 10.46
N GLY A 38 22.19 5.87 10.44
CA GLY A 38 22.92 5.61 11.67
C GLY A 38 22.97 4.16 12.09
N TYR A 39 22.67 3.23 11.19
CA TYR A 39 22.74 1.82 11.50
C TYR A 39 23.83 1.19 10.63
N ALA A 40 24.48 0.15 11.15
CA ALA A 40 25.56 -0.49 10.42
C ALA A 40 25.08 -1.13 9.12
N PRO A 41 25.91 -1.16 8.09
CA PRO A 41 25.52 -1.78 6.84
C PRO A 41 25.09 -3.23 7.00
N ARG A 42 25.71 -3.95 7.95
CA ARG A 42 25.33 -5.32 8.17
C ARG A 42 23.91 -5.43 8.70
N HIS A 43 23.51 -4.49 9.54
CA HIS A 43 22.14 -4.48 10.05
C HIS A 43 21.16 -4.25 8.91
N ILE A 44 21.53 -3.34 7.99
CA ILE A 44 20.70 -3.05 6.84
C ILE A 44 20.58 -4.31 5.98
N GLN A 45 21.70 -5.02 5.81
CA GLN A 45 21.69 -6.23 5.01
C GLN A 45 20.74 -7.26 5.63
N SER A 46 20.74 -7.39 6.95
CA SER A 46 19.87 -8.34 7.62
C SER A 46 18.40 -7.99 7.40
N ILE A 47 18.08 -6.71 7.43
CA ILE A 47 16.71 -6.28 7.19
C ILE A 47 16.32 -6.59 5.75
N GLU A 48 17.21 -6.30 4.81
CA GLU A 48 16.90 -6.45 3.41
C GLU A 48 16.87 -7.90 2.93
N ASN A 49 17.80 -8.70 3.42
CA ASN A 49 17.95 -10.05 2.89
C ASN A 49 17.50 -11.17 3.81
N GLU A 50 17.48 -10.91 5.10
CA GLU A 50 17.23 -11.98 6.05
C GLU A 50 15.91 -11.86 6.79
N GLY A 51 15.14 -10.85 6.47
CA GLY A 51 13.83 -10.71 7.08
C GLY A 51 13.85 -10.23 8.51
N GLN A 52 14.98 -9.66 8.95
CA GLN A 52 15.07 -9.14 10.30
C GLN A 52 14.15 -7.92 10.42
N TYR A 53 13.36 -7.88 11.48
CA TYR A 53 12.45 -6.77 11.68
C TYR A 53 13.22 -5.55 12.17
N PRO A 54 13.04 -4.40 11.54
CA PRO A 54 13.64 -3.18 12.07
C PRO A 54 12.81 -2.64 13.23
N SER A 55 13.34 -1.67 13.96
CA SER A 55 12.53 -0.99 14.94
C SER A 55 11.42 -0.26 14.20
N ILE A 56 10.38 0.12 14.91
CA ILE A 56 9.26 0.78 14.25
C ILE A 56 9.71 2.13 13.67
N GLU A 57 10.59 2.83 14.36
CA GLU A 57 11.06 4.11 13.86
C GLU A 57 11.88 3.93 12.60
N LEU A 58 12.75 2.95 12.59
CA LEU A 58 13.57 2.69 11.42
C LEU A 58 12.71 2.22 10.26
N PHE A 59 11.72 1.39 10.56
CA PHE A 59 10.81 0.90 9.54
C PHE A 59 10.12 2.07 8.84
N ILE A 60 9.56 2.98 9.63
CA ILE A 60 8.86 4.12 9.06
C ILE A 60 9.82 5.00 8.26
N GLN A 61 11.04 5.18 8.79
CA GLN A 61 12.01 5.98 8.10
C GLN A 61 12.36 5.36 6.74
N LEU A 62 12.54 4.06 6.69
CA LEU A 62 12.92 3.40 5.45
C LEU A 62 11.80 3.46 4.41
N ILE A 63 10.58 3.17 4.83
CA ILE A 63 9.50 3.15 3.84
C ILE A 63 9.14 4.54 3.36
N THR A 64 9.31 5.55 4.20
CA THR A 64 9.02 6.90 3.73
C THR A 64 10.15 7.46 2.90
N MET A 65 11.40 7.13 3.25
CA MET A 65 12.54 7.60 2.50
C MET A 65 12.53 7.05 1.09
N PHE A 66 12.17 5.78 0.94
CA PHE A 66 12.18 5.14 -0.35
C PHE A 66 10.80 5.02 -0.99
N ASP A 67 9.80 5.58 -0.33
CA ASP A 67 8.43 5.58 -0.85
C ASP A 67 7.97 4.16 -1.16
N VAL A 68 8.15 3.27 -0.21
CA VAL A 68 7.75 1.88 -0.37
C VAL A 68 6.37 1.69 0.21
N SER A 69 5.45 1.19 -0.59
CA SER A 69 4.11 0.89 -0.12
C SER A 69 4.12 -0.51 0.47
N VAL A 70 3.61 -0.66 1.67
CA VAL A 70 3.64 -1.96 2.32
C VAL A 70 2.28 -2.62 2.41
N ASP A 71 1.24 -1.94 1.96
CA ASP A 71 -0.11 -2.48 2.07
C ASP A 71 -0.24 -3.85 1.45
N GLU A 72 0.34 -4.05 0.30
CA GLU A 72 0.17 -5.32 -0.38
C GLU A 72 0.84 -6.47 0.36
N TYR A 73 1.80 -6.17 1.22
CA TYR A 73 2.47 -7.20 1.97
C TYR A 73 1.77 -7.47 3.30
N ILE A 74 1.09 -6.48 3.82
CA ILE A 74 0.42 -6.61 5.11
C ILE A 74 -1.00 -7.11 4.95
N PHE A 75 -1.65 -6.71 3.88
CA PHE A 75 -3.03 -7.09 3.64
C PHE A 75 -3.20 -7.80 2.30
N PRO A 76 -2.52 -8.91 2.09
CA PRO A 76 -2.58 -9.55 0.78
C PRO A 76 -3.97 -10.02 0.40
N ASP A 77 -4.75 -10.39 1.39
CA ASP A 77 -6.08 -10.89 1.08
C ASP A 77 -7.06 -9.78 0.75
N ASN A 78 -6.75 -8.58 1.19
CA ASN A 78 -7.61 -7.47 0.88
C ASN A 78 -7.17 -6.81 -0.39
N GLU A 79 -6.01 -7.14 -0.86
CA GLU A 79 -5.50 -6.47 -2.00
C GLU A 79 -6.13 -6.97 -3.25
N VAL A 80 -6.58 -6.08 -4.03
CA VAL A 80 -7.15 -6.44 -5.28
C VAL A 80 -6.29 -5.81 -6.32
N LYS A 81 -5.88 -6.57 -7.28
CA LYS A 81 -5.07 -6.00 -8.32
C LYS A 81 -5.87 -4.96 -9.02
N LYS A 82 -5.38 -3.77 -9.02
CA LYS A 82 -6.08 -2.70 -9.68
C LYS A 82 -5.97 -2.88 -11.18
N SER A 83 -7.07 -2.79 -11.86
CA SER A 83 -7.08 -2.87 -13.30
C SER A 83 -6.41 -1.63 -13.87
N SER A 84 -6.12 -1.65 -15.15
CA SER A 84 -5.55 -0.50 -15.82
C SER A 84 -6.50 0.69 -15.72
N VAL A 85 -7.79 0.44 -15.83
CA VAL A 85 -8.77 1.51 -15.73
C VAL A 85 -8.71 2.14 -14.35
N ARG A 86 -8.63 1.31 -13.31
CA ARG A 86 -8.58 1.82 -11.96
C ARG A 86 -7.35 2.68 -11.75
N ARG A 87 -6.21 2.25 -12.26
CA ARG A 87 -5.00 3.03 -12.08
C ARG A 87 -5.07 4.35 -12.83
N ARG A 88 -5.65 4.34 -14.02
CA ARG A 88 -5.79 5.57 -14.76
C ARG A 88 -6.75 6.51 -14.05
N LEU A 89 -7.81 5.95 -13.49
CA LEU A 89 -8.78 6.75 -12.77
C LEU A 89 -8.15 7.38 -11.54
N ASP A 90 -7.37 6.61 -10.79
CA ASP A 90 -6.71 7.14 -9.60
C ASP A 90 -5.82 8.32 -9.96
N ALA A 91 -5.09 8.22 -11.06
CA ALA A 91 -4.23 9.30 -11.49
C ALA A 91 -5.03 10.53 -11.88
N GLN A 92 -6.16 10.32 -12.53
CA GLN A 92 -7.00 11.44 -12.93
C GLN A 92 -7.62 12.11 -11.72
N LEU A 93 -7.99 11.34 -10.71
CA LEU A 93 -8.58 11.91 -9.52
C LEU A 93 -7.61 12.83 -8.79
N ASP A 94 -6.31 12.53 -8.88
CA ASP A 94 -5.32 13.37 -8.22
C ASP A 94 -5.27 14.77 -8.79
N ASN A 95 -5.79 14.98 -9.98
CA ASN A 95 -5.77 16.28 -10.61
C ASN A 95 -7.02 17.11 -10.34
N LEU A 96 -7.95 16.57 -9.58
CA LEU A 96 -9.22 17.26 -9.35
C LEU A 96 -9.22 17.98 -8.01
N ASP A 97 -9.91 19.11 -7.94
CA ASP A 97 -10.03 19.80 -6.67
C ASP A 97 -11.23 19.22 -5.91
N ASP A 98 -11.44 19.68 -4.70
CA ASP A 98 -12.50 19.14 -3.85
C ASP A 98 -13.89 19.27 -4.47
N LYS A 99 -14.12 20.36 -5.18
CA LYS A 99 -15.42 20.54 -5.75
C LYS A 99 -15.66 19.52 -6.83
N GLU A 100 -14.64 19.29 -7.67
CA GLU A 100 -14.76 18.30 -8.72
C GLU A 100 -14.86 16.90 -8.15
N LEU A 101 -14.11 16.64 -7.09
CA LEU A 101 -14.17 15.34 -6.45
C LEU A 101 -15.54 15.08 -5.86
N SER A 102 -16.23 16.11 -5.38
CA SER A 102 -17.57 15.93 -4.87
C SER A 102 -18.53 15.44 -5.93
N VAL A 103 -18.35 15.95 -7.15
CA VAL A 103 -19.21 15.51 -8.25
C VAL A 103 -18.94 14.05 -8.56
N ILE A 104 -17.66 13.67 -8.57
CA ILE A 104 -17.31 12.29 -8.82
C ILE A 104 -17.85 11.39 -7.71
N GLU A 105 -17.77 11.85 -6.48
CA GLU A 105 -18.27 11.08 -5.36
C GLU A 105 -19.76 10.82 -5.52
N ALA A 106 -20.50 11.83 -5.91
CA ALA A 106 -21.95 11.64 -6.11
C ALA A 106 -22.21 10.63 -7.21
N THR A 107 -21.39 10.65 -8.25
CA THR A 107 -21.55 9.70 -9.33
C THR A 107 -21.24 8.29 -8.86
N VAL A 108 -20.21 8.11 -8.05
CA VAL A 108 -19.85 6.81 -7.53
C VAL A 108 -20.98 6.28 -6.63
N ILE A 109 -21.53 7.14 -5.79
CA ILE A 109 -22.61 6.74 -4.92
C ILE A 109 -23.80 6.29 -5.75
N GLY A 110 -24.08 7.03 -6.82
CA GLY A 110 -25.18 6.66 -7.70
C GLY A 110 -24.95 5.31 -8.35
N LEU A 111 -23.73 5.04 -8.77
CA LEU A 111 -23.42 3.76 -9.39
C LEU A 111 -23.54 2.62 -8.38
N CYS A 112 -23.12 2.85 -7.15
CA CYS A 112 -23.24 1.82 -6.14
C CYS A 112 -24.70 1.51 -5.87
N LYS A 113 -25.55 2.54 -5.82
CA LYS A 113 -26.95 2.30 -5.62
C LYS A 113 -27.54 1.57 -6.82
N ALA A 114 -27.14 1.94 -8.01
CA ALA A 114 -27.63 1.27 -9.20
C ALA A 114 -27.26 -0.21 -9.18
N CYS A 115 -26.05 -0.52 -8.74
CA CYS A 115 -25.62 -1.89 -8.66
C CYS A 115 -26.45 -2.67 -7.65
N LEU A 116 -26.73 -2.06 -6.52
CA LEU A 116 -27.53 -2.72 -5.52
C LEU A 116 -28.94 -2.93 -6.04
N LEU A 117 -29.49 -1.94 -6.72
CA LEU A 117 -30.81 -2.07 -7.25
C LEU A 117 -30.84 -3.08 -8.37
N TYR A 118 -29.78 -3.18 -9.10
CA TYR A 118 -29.73 -4.12 -10.19
C TYR A 118 -29.75 -5.52 -9.68
N THR A 119 -29.11 -5.78 -8.55
CA THR A 119 -29.15 -7.11 -7.99
C THR A 119 -30.46 -7.31 -7.25
N SER A 120 -31.20 -6.24 -7.01
CA SER A 120 -32.46 -6.31 -6.35
C SER A 120 -33.55 -6.41 -7.40
N PRO A 121 -34.65 -6.99 -7.11
CA PRO A 121 -35.71 -7.09 -8.09
C PRO A 121 -36.49 -5.81 -8.29
N SER A 122 -36.12 -4.73 -7.74
CA SER A 122 -36.92 -3.54 -7.85
C SER A 122 -36.31 -2.59 -8.83
N PRO A 123 -36.50 -2.75 -10.05
CA PRO A 123 -35.84 -1.92 -11.03
C PRO A 123 -36.31 -0.51 -11.15
N ARG A 124 -37.51 -0.23 -10.72
CA ARG A 124 -37.98 1.06 -10.91
C ARG A 124 -37.23 2.07 -10.16
N ASP A 125 -36.46 1.68 -9.24
CA ASP A 125 -35.77 2.64 -8.48
C ASP A 125 -34.70 3.31 -9.23
N ARG A 126 -34.40 2.84 -10.41
CA ARG A 126 -33.44 3.44 -11.16
C ARG A 126 -33.73 4.79 -11.53
N SER A 127 -34.91 5.10 -11.55
CA SER A 127 -35.28 6.39 -11.97
C SER A 127 -34.89 7.42 -11.01
N VAL A 128 -34.46 7.06 -9.92
CA VAL A 128 -34.06 7.95 -8.99
C VAL A 128 -33.04 8.84 -9.45
N SER A 129 -32.36 8.53 -10.33
CA SER A 129 -31.28 9.33 -10.73
C SER A 129 -31.60 10.75 -11.02
#